data_60598b4aaaf39d4d16d1fd3f1d5282a6
#
_entry.id   60598b4aaaf39d4d16d1fd3f1d5282a6
#
_cell.length_a   1.000
_cell.length_b   1.000
_cell.length_c   1.000
_cell.angle_alpha   90.00
_cell.angle_beta   90.00
_cell.angle_gamma   90.00
#
_symmetry.space_group_name_H-M   'P 1'
#
loop_
_entity.id
_entity.type
_entity.pdbx_description
1 polymer ?
#
loop_
_entity_poly.entity_id
_entity_poly.type
_entity_poly.pdbx_seq_one_letter_code
_entity_poly.pdbx_strand_id
1 'polypeptide(L)'
;AWPTGLEGLPPGYPFEPFDLPPTPTALIPFPDGQRVLLVSAEGIFVLATQGATRLLPQQTRVLDELAEGTDPDDISLGLSMEHGAVSADGRLIVVGEQGSRHLVLDERLKPLAHIGPGSEYPHFALFNRAGDQLIVNACHFYSGATLAVRVADLHGLNTDYYSQDPRTPLVQDGARVYAGVARDGEYIVGDAYGYLRAFGEEGTEHWQHYLGSTISAMDISADGQTLVAASHAGVISVIALDSGRPEWQIGTGAVSY
;
A
#
# COMPACT_ATOMS: atom_id res chain seq x y z
N ALA A 1 2.61 -27.85 6.22
CA ALA A 1 1.48 -26.97 5.94
C ALA A 1 1.88 -25.53 6.26
N TRP A 2 1.40 -24.59 5.50
CA TRP A 2 1.60 -23.17 5.73
C TRP A 2 0.58 -22.68 6.78
N PRO A 3 0.98 -21.96 7.86
CA PRO A 3 0.05 -21.51 8.87
C PRO A 3 -0.90 -20.46 8.27
N THR A 4 -2.20 -20.60 8.54
CA THR A 4 -3.22 -19.67 8.06
C THR A 4 -3.31 -18.42 8.93
N GLY A 5 -2.88 -18.51 10.20
CA GLY A 5 -3.13 -17.50 11.23
C GLY A 5 -4.57 -17.49 11.75
N LEU A 6 -5.34 -18.53 11.39
CA LEU A 6 -6.72 -18.76 11.81
C LEU A 6 -6.83 -20.05 12.65
N GLU A 7 -5.70 -20.56 13.13
CA GLU A 7 -5.63 -21.71 14.01
C GLU A 7 -6.36 -21.41 15.34
N GLY A 8 -7.11 -22.38 15.81
CA GLY A 8 -7.86 -22.25 17.06
C GLY A 8 -9.30 -21.72 16.90
N LEU A 9 -9.76 -21.52 15.67
CA LEU A 9 -11.20 -21.36 15.42
C LEU A 9 -11.95 -22.64 15.82
N PRO A 10 -13.24 -22.53 16.20
CA PRO A 10 -14.07 -23.69 16.54
C PRO A 10 -14.06 -24.76 15.44
N PRO A 11 -14.16 -26.07 15.78
CA PRO A 11 -14.21 -27.14 14.80
C PRO A 11 -15.39 -26.95 13.83
N GLY A 12 -15.17 -27.25 12.55
CA GLY A 12 -16.20 -27.20 11.51
C GLY A 12 -16.07 -26.00 10.58
N TYR A 13 -15.08 -25.14 10.79
CA TYR A 13 -14.79 -24.06 9.84
C TYR A 13 -13.85 -24.54 8.73
N PRO A 14 -14.09 -24.11 7.46
CA PRO A 14 -13.36 -24.60 6.27
C PRO A 14 -11.95 -24.04 6.13
N PHE A 15 -11.38 -23.43 7.17
CA PHE A 15 -10.10 -22.76 7.12
C PHE A 15 -8.95 -23.73 7.42
N GLU A 16 -8.61 -24.52 6.41
CA GLU A 16 -7.48 -25.44 6.52
C GLU A 16 -6.14 -24.74 6.23
N PRO A 17 -5.02 -25.19 6.81
CA PRO A 17 -3.70 -24.73 6.46
C PRO A 17 -3.41 -24.89 4.96
N PHE A 18 -2.73 -23.93 4.35
CA PHE A 18 -2.32 -24.05 2.97
C PHE A 18 -1.24 -25.12 2.79
N ASP A 19 -1.31 -25.91 1.76
CA ASP A 19 -0.28 -26.89 1.40
C ASP A 19 1.02 -26.21 0.94
N LEU A 20 0.88 -25.09 0.26
CA LEU A 20 1.97 -24.27 -0.28
C LEU A 20 1.90 -22.85 0.26
N PRO A 21 3.02 -22.11 0.26
CA PRO A 21 2.99 -20.69 0.53
C PRO A 21 2.09 -19.97 -0.45
N PRO A 22 1.38 -18.89 -0.03
CA PRO A 22 0.64 -18.02 -0.92
C PRO A 22 1.52 -17.46 -2.03
N THR A 23 0.93 -17.27 -3.22
CA THR A 23 1.62 -16.60 -4.34
C THR A 23 1.74 -15.11 -4.03
N PRO A 24 2.97 -14.55 -3.89
CA PRO A 24 3.12 -13.17 -3.50
C PRO A 24 2.76 -12.21 -4.64
N THR A 25 1.95 -11.21 -4.34
CA THR A 25 1.81 -9.99 -5.13
C THR A 25 2.97 -9.04 -4.84
N ALA A 26 3.41 -8.98 -3.57
CA ALA A 26 4.61 -8.25 -3.16
C ALA A 26 5.33 -8.95 -2.00
N LEU A 27 6.66 -8.77 -1.98
CA LEU A 27 7.54 -9.14 -0.87
C LEU A 27 8.32 -7.90 -0.45
N ILE A 28 8.06 -7.40 0.76
CA ILE A 28 8.66 -6.16 1.26
C ILE A 28 9.56 -6.52 2.44
N PRO A 29 10.90 -6.46 2.26
CA PRO A 29 11.82 -6.78 3.33
C PRO A 29 11.80 -5.69 4.42
N PHE A 30 11.92 -6.13 5.68
CA PHE A 30 12.16 -5.20 6.77
C PHE A 30 13.64 -4.80 6.83
N PRO A 31 13.96 -3.58 7.32
CA PRO A 31 15.35 -3.12 7.43
C PRO A 31 16.22 -4.00 8.34
N ASP A 32 15.60 -4.74 9.25
CA ASP A 32 16.31 -5.66 10.16
C ASP A 32 16.88 -6.90 9.44
N GLY A 33 16.49 -7.15 8.18
CA GLY A 33 16.89 -8.32 7.41
C GLY A 33 16.40 -9.66 7.97
N GLN A 34 15.48 -9.66 8.93
CA GLN A 34 14.96 -10.85 9.61
C GLN A 34 13.48 -11.11 9.29
N ARG A 35 12.78 -10.11 8.78
CA ARG A 35 11.35 -10.17 8.51
C ARG A 35 11.06 -9.75 7.06
N VAL A 36 9.97 -10.28 6.54
CA VAL A 36 9.42 -9.90 5.23
C VAL A 36 7.90 -9.75 5.37
N LEU A 37 7.35 -8.65 4.87
CA LEU A 37 5.92 -8.51 4.67
C LEU A 37 5.57 -9.19 3.34
N LEU A 38 4.80 -10.27 3.41
CA LEU A 38 4.24 -10.96 2.25
C LEU A 38 2.83 -10.43 2.02
N VAL A 39 2.59 -9.90 0.84
CA VAL A 39 1.28 -9.46 0.36
C VAL A 39 0.81 -10.44 -0.70
N SER A 40 -0.39 -10.98 -0.56
CA SER A 40 -0.98 -11.93 -1.51
C SER A 40 -2.50 -11.88 -1.46
N ALA A 41 -3.15 -12.40 -2.50
CA ALA A 41 -4.60 -12.54 -2.54
C ALA A 41 -5.15 -13.53 -1.49
N GLU A 42 -4.33 -14.44 -0.97
CA GLU A 42 -4.72 -15.39 0.08
C GLU A 42 -4.51 -14.83 1.50
N GLY A 43 -3.93 -13.63 1.58
CA GLY A 43 -3.71 -12.94 2.85
C GLY A 43 -2.42 -12.13 2.87
N ILE A 44 -2.31 -11.29 3.89
CA ILE A 44 -1.11 -10.51 4.17
C ILE A 44 -0.47 -11.03 5.45
N PHE A 45 0.86 -11.31 5.39
CA PHE A 45 1.58 -11.95 6.49
C PHE A 45 2.91 -11.23 6.77
N VAL A 46 3.32 -11.23 8.02
CA VAL A 46 4.73 -11.01 8.39
C VAL A 46 5.39 -12.36 8.52
N LEU A 47 6.40 -12.60 7.71
CA LEU A 47 7.26 -13.77 7.77
C LEU A 47 8.48 -13.47 8.62
N ALA A 48 8.81 -14.37 9.53
CA ALA A 48 10.01 -14.32 10.36
C ALA A 48 10.58 -15.72 10.53
N THR A 49 11.76 -15.83 11.13
CA THR A 49 12.38 -17.13 11.41
C THR A 49 11.53 -18.04 12.32
N GLN A 50 10.65 -17.43 13.13
CA GLN A 50 9.75 -18.15 14.04
C GLN A 50 8.46 -18.64 13.38
N GLY A 51 8.16 -18.18 12.17
CA GLY A 51 6.95 -18.52 11.44
C GLY A 51 6.31 -17.34 10.71
N ALA A 52 5.06 -17.53 10.33
CA ALA A 52 4.23 -16.51 9.65
C ALA A 52 3.14 -16.01 10.60
N THR A 53 2.91 -14.70 10.61
CA THR A 53 1.81 -14.08 11.34
C THR A 53 0.89 -13.39 10.34
N ARG A 54 -0.39 -13.78 10.29
CA ARG A 54 -1.40 -13.16 9.44
C ARG A 54 -1.76 -11.78 9.97
N LEU A 55 -1.83 -10.81 9.07
CA LEU A 55 -2.31 -9.44 9.35
C LEU A 55 -3.71 -9.23 8.79
N LEU A 56 -3.97 -9.70 7.55
CA LEU A 56 -5.29 -9.63 6.89
C LEU A 56 -5.61 -10.97 6.20
N PRO A 57 -6.92 -11.33 6.12
CA PRO A 57 -7.98 -10.79 6.96
C PRO A 57 -7.67 -11.04 8.44
N GLN A 58 -8.13 -10.14 9.31
CA GLN A 58 -7.98 -10.32 10.76
C GLN A 58 -8.88 -11.44 11.25
N GLN A 59 -8.40 -12.25 12.21
CA GLN A 59 -9.20 -13.31 12.82
C GLN A 59 -10.50 -12.77 13.45
N THR A 60 -10.46 -11.56 14.02
CA THR A 60 -11.64 -10.92 14.60
C THR A 60 -12.74 -10.72 13.58
N ARG A 61 -12.42 -10.30 12.34
CA ARG A 61 -13.40 -10.16 11.25
C ARG A 61 -14.13 -11.49 11.01
N VAL A 62 -13.37 -12.58 10.90
CA VAL A 62 -13.95 -13.92 10.67
C VAL A 62 -14.88 -14.32 11.81
N LEU A 63 -14.46 -14.05 13.07
CA LEU A 63 -15.28 -14.36 14.24
C LEU A 63 -16.54 -13.49 14.31
N ASP A 64 -16.47 -12.23 13.91
CA ASP A 64 -17.61 -11.31 13.89
C ASP A 64 -18.64 -11.76 12.83
N GLU A 65 -18.21 -12.09 11.60
CA GLU A 65 -19.07 -12.62 10.54
C GLU A 65 -19.78 -13.91 10.97
N LEU A 66 -19.06 -14.80 11.66
CA LEU A 66 -19.65 -16.03 12.21
C LEU A 66 -20.65 -15.75 13.32
N ALA A 67 -20.39 -14.78 14.19
CA ALA A 67 -21.30 -14.37 15.26
C ALA A 67 -22.56 -13.70 14.72
N GLU A 68 -22.48 -13.04 13.58
CA GLU A 68 -23.62 -12.47 12.85
C GLU A 68 -24.44 -13.52 12.10
N GLY A 69 -23.97 -14.78 12.06
CA GLY A 69 -24.67 -15.91 11.47
C GLY A 69 -24.37 -16.15 9.99
N THR A 70 -23.27 -15.57 9.49
CA THR A 70 -22.78 -15.89 8.14
C THR A 70 -22.39 -17.37 8.07
N ASP A 71 -22.80 -18.05 7.00
CA ASP A 71 -22.41 -19.45 6.80
C ASP A 71 -20.87 -19.49 6.62
N PRO A 72 -20.16 -20.40 7.32
CA PRO A 72 -18.72 -20.55 7.16
C PRO A 72 -18.25 -20.71 5.71
N ASP A 73 -19.05 -21.36 4.87
CA ASP A 73 -18.73 -21.57 3.45
C ASP A 73 -18.84 -20.27 2.62
N ASP A 74 -19.56 -19.27 3.12
CA ASP A 74 -19.72 -17.96 2.49
C ASP A 74 -18.64 -16.94 2.94
N ILE A 75 -17.85 -17.26 3.97
CA ILE A 75 -16.79 -16.38 4.47
C ILE A 75 -15.57 -16.46 3.57
N SER A 76 -15.33 -15.41 2.80
CA SER A 76 -14.15 -15.33 1.95
C SER A 76 -12.92 -14.86 2.75
N LEU A 77 -11.83 -15.62 2.67
CA LEU A 77 -10.51 -15.19 3.14
C LEU A 77 -9.68 -14.52 2.04
N GLY A 78 -10.14 -14.58 0.79
CA GLY A 78 -9.49 -13.94 -0.34
C GLY A 78 -9.51 -12.42 -0.23
N LEU A 79 -8.42 -11.79 -0.65
CA LEU A 79 -8.24 -10.34 -0.70
C LEU A 79 -8.25 -9.87 -2.15
N SER A 80 -8.64 -8.63 -2.36
CA SER A 80 -8.54 -7.92 -3.64
C SER A 80 -7.89 -6.55 -3.40
N MET A 81 -7.07 -6.09 -4.34
CA MET A 81 -6.31 -4.83 -4.18
C MET A 81 -5.45 -4.81 -2.92
N GLU A 82 -5.01 -5.99 -2.52
CA GLU A 82 -4.15 -6.18 -1.36
C GLU A 82 -2.84 -5.40 -1.51
N HIS A 83 -2.47 -4.68 -0.47
CA HIS A 83 -1.28 -3.83 -0.48
C HIS A 83 -0.69 -3.67 0.91
N GLY A 84 0.55 -3.23 0.96
CA GLY A 84 1.21 -2.94 2.21
C GLY A 84 2.50 -2.15 2.02
N ALA A 85 2.96 -1.55 3.09
CA ALA A 85 4.26 -0.90 3.16
C ALA A 85 4.85 -1.05 4.57
N VAL A 86 6.18 -0.93 4.64
CA VAL A 86 6.96 -0.96 5.88
C VAL A 86 7.71 0.36 5.98
N SER A 87 7.70 0.99 7.16
CA SER A 87 8.47 2.23 7.39
C SER A 87 9.99 1.97 7.29
N ALA A 88 10.75 3.02 6.96
CA ALA A 88 12.19 2.93 6.76
C ALA A 88 12.96 2.39 7.98
N ASP A 89 12.43 2.58 9.20
CA ASP A 89 12.98 2.03 10.44
C ASP A 89 12.42 0.64 10.81
N GLY A 90 11.47 0.11 10.04
CA GLY A 90 10.81 -1.19 10.26
C GLY A 90 9.88 -1.25 11.45
N ARG A 91 9.50 -0.12 12.05
CA ARG A 91 8.68 -0.08 13.27
C ARG A 91 7.20 0.02 12.99
N LEU A 92 6.83 0.45 11.79
CA LEU A 92 5.45 0.58 11.36
C LEU A 92 5.19 -0.25 10.10
N ILE A 93 4.02 -0.82 10.06
CA ILE A 93 3.50 -1.57 8.93
C ILE A 93 2.14 -0.98 8.60
N VAL A 94 1.86 -0.73 7.34
CA VAL A 94 0.51 -0.46 6.87
C VAL A 94 0.09 -1.55 5.90
N VAL A 95 -1.13 -2.03 6.05
CA VAL A 95 -1.75 -3.02 5.15
C VAL A 95 -3.19 -2.63 4.86
N GLY A 96 -3.69 -3.07 3.72
CA GLY A 96 -5.08 -2.85 3.34
C GLY A 96 -5.49 -3.75 2.18
N GLU A 97 -6.77 -3.77 1.93
CA GLU A 97 -7.40 -4.48 0.81
C GLU A 97 -8.72 -3.77 0.44
N GLN A 98 -9.34 -4.15 -0.66
CA GLN A 98 -10.51 -3.48 -1.24
C GLN A 98 -11.68 -3.29 -0.27
N GLY A 99 -11.97 -4.27 0.57
CA GLY A 99 -13.11 -4.28 1.49
C GLY A 99 -12.78 -3.77 2.90
N SER A 100 -11.54 -3.30 3.14
CA SER A 100 -11.10 -2.86 4.46
C SER A 100 -10.81 -1.36 4.54
N ARG A 101 -10.27 -0.93 5.67
CA ARG A 101 -9.56 0.34 5.83
C ARG A 101 -8.05 0.07 5.82
N HIS A 102 -7.25 1.10 5.60
CA HIS A 102 -5.81 0.94 5.83
C HIS A 102 -5.56 0.73 7.33
N LEU A 103 -5.01 -0.42 7.67
CA LEU A 103 -4.64 -0.79 9.02
C LEU A 103 -3.17 -0.48 9.24
N VAL A 104 -2.85 0.37 10.21
CA VAL A 104 -1.48 0.64 10.62
C VAL A 104 -1.18 -0.12 11.92
N LEU A 105 -0.05 -0.82 11.92
CA LEU A 105 0.41 -1.67 13.03
C LEU A 105 1.77 -1.20 13.53
N ASP A 106 2.04 -1.40 14.81
CA ASP A 106 3.35 -1.20 15.41
C ASP A 106 4.31 -2.38 15.16
N GLU A 107 5.54 -2.28 15.65
CA GLU A 107 6.57 -3.32 15.54
C GLU A 107 6.19 -4.66 16.20
N ARG A 108 5.19 -4.64 17.10
CA ARG A 108 4.62 -5.82 17.79
C ARG A 108 3.36 -6.33 17.12
N LEU A 109 3.05 -5.83 15.93
CA LEU A 109 1.86 -6.15 15.14
C LEU A 109 0.53 -5.78 15.84
N LYS A 110 0.57 -4.77 16.71
CA LYS A 110 -0.64 -4.24 17.35
C LYS A 110 -1.22 -3.09 16.54
N PRO A 111 -2.55 -3.05 16.33
CA PRO A 111 -3.22 -1.94 15.68
C PRO A 111 -2.94 -0.59 16.37
N LEU A 112 -2.48 0.38 15.60
CA LEU A 112 -2.29 1.78 16.01
C LEU A 112 -3.36 2.68 15.44
N ALA A 113 -3.73 2.44 14.16
CA ALA A 113 -4.68 3.28 13.44
C ALA A 113 -5.49 2.47 12.44
N HIS A 114 -6.70 2.95 12.17
CA HIS A 114 -7.51 2.58 11.02
C HIS A 114 -7.81 3.85 10.23
N ILE A 115 -7.29 3.92 9.00
CA ILE A 115 -7.48 5.09 8.13
C ILE A 115 -8.52 4.72 7.09
N GLY A 116 -9.68 5.37 7.16
CA GLY A 116 -10.74 5.20 6.18
C GLY A 116 -10.31 5.72 4.82
N PRO A 117 -10.86 5.14 3.76
CA PRO A 117 -10.55 5.58 2.42
C PRO A 117 -11.11 6.99 2.17
N GLY A 118 -10.30 7.83 1.54
CA GLY A 118 -10.78 9.11 0.99
C GLY A 118 -11.57 8.93 -0.32
N SER A 119 -11.69 7.68 -0.79
CA SER A 119 -12.49 7.19 -1.91
C SER A 119 -13.04 5.81 -1.54
N GLU A 120 -13.47 4.95 -2.51
CA GLU A 120 -14.17 3.70 -2.16
C GLU A 120 -13.25 2.59 -1.70
N TYR A 121 -12.19 2.31 -2.47
CA TYR A 121 -11.40 1.08 -2.31
C TYR A 121 -9.96 1.39 -1.94
N PRO A 122 -9.50 1.05 -0.74
CA PRO A 122 -8.08 1.09 -0.36
C PRO A 122 -7.24 0.31 -1.36
N HIS A 123 -6.15 0.92 -1.84
CA HIS A 123 -5.40 0.33 -2.92
C HIS A 123 -3.88 0.47 -2.82
N PHE A 124 -3.39 1.50 -2.14
CA PHE A 124 -1.97 1.77 -2.06
C PHE A 124 -1.59 2.48 -0.77
N ALA A 125 -0.37 2.24 -0.30
CA ALA A 125 0.22 2.93 0.84
C ALA A 125 1.73 3.07 0.67
N LEU A 126 2.30 4.17 1.17
CA LEU A 126 3.73 4.45 1.10
C LEU A 126 4.16 5.37 2.24
N PHE A 127 5.24 5.02 2.95
CA PHE A 127 5.90 5.94 3.88
C PHE A 127 6.85 6.87 3.12
N ASN A 128 7.01 8.10 3.61
CA ASN A 128 8.07 8.98 3.12
C ASN A 128 9.45 8.44 3.57
N ARG A 129 10.51 8.99 2.99
CA ARG A 129 11.88 8.54 3.25
C ARG A 129 12.31 8.77 4.70
N ALA A 130 11.82 9.83 5.33
CA ALA A 130 12.09 10.13 6.74
C ALA A 130 11.37 9.16 7.70
N GLY A 131 10.31 8.48 7.23
CA GLY A 131 9.49 7.57 8.05
C GLY A 131 8.55 8.28 9.02
N ASP A 132 8.33 9.58 8.85
CA ASP A 132 7.48 10.40 9.72
C ASP A 132 6.13 10.78 9.10
N GLN A 133 5.90 10.40 7.83
CA GLN A 133 4.62 10.55 7.15
C GLN A 133 4.29 9.30 6.33
N LEU A 134 3.00 8.98 6.29
CA LEU A 134 2.40 7.92 5.49
C LEU A 134 1.40 8.55 4.52
N ILE A 135 1.45 8.18 3.25
CA ILE A 135 0.35 8.39 2.31
C ILE A 135 -0.40 7.10 2.07
N VAL A 136 -1.73 7.22 1.92
CA VAL A 136 -2.63 6.12 1.56
C VAL A 136 -3.53 6.56 0.41
N ASN A 137 -3.72 5.69 -0.57
CA ASN A 137 -4.61 5.96 -1.70
C ASN A 137 -5.75 4.97 -1.72
N ALA A 138 -6.95 5.49 -1.96
CA ALA A 138 -8.12 4.71 -2.27
C ALA A 138 -8.67 5.14 -3.63
N CYS A 139 -9.33 4.25 -4.34
CA CYS A 139 -9.76 4.47 -5.72
C CYS A 139 -11.22 4.11 -5.96
N HIS A 140 -11.76 4.67 -7.04
CA HIS A 140 -12.95 4.21 -7.73
C HIS A 140 -12.64 4.19 -9.23
N PHE A 141 -12.54 3.00 -9.83
CA PHE A 141 -12.01 2.78 -11.18
C PHE A 141 -10.61 3.40 -11.37
N TYR A 142 -10.47 4.42 -12.22
CA TYR A 142 -9.22 5.12 -12.51
C TYR A 142 -8.98 6.33 -11.61
N SER A 143 -10.04 6.87 -11.01
CA SER A 143 -9.98 7.99 -10.08
C SER A 143 -9.62 7.50 -8.67
N GLY A 144 -9.17 8.42 -7.84
CA GLY A 144 -8.85 8.10 -6.45
C GLY A 144 -8.41 9.32 -5.66
N ALA A 145 -8.26 9.13 -4.37
CA ALA A 145 -7.83 10.16 -3.44
C ALA A 145 -6.64 9.66 -2.61
N THR A 146 -5.62 10.48 -2.49
CA THR A 146 -4.46 10.22 -1.65
C THR A 146 -4.51 11.11 -0.42
N LEU A 147 -4.57 10.47 0.75
CA LEU A 147 -4.52 11.13 2.05
C LEU A 147 -3.10 11.04 2.60
N ALA A 148 -2.66 12.05 3.34
CA ALA A 148 -1.42 12.00 4.11
C ALA A 148 -1.72 11.95 5.61
N VAL A 149 -0.90 11.23 6.37
CA VAL A 149 -0.99 11.14 7.83
C VAL A 149 0.40 11.22 8.42
N ARG A 150 0.61 12.13 9.35
CA ARG A 150 1.87 12.16 10.11
C ARG A 150 1.93 10.98 11.06
N VAL A 151 3.07 10.34 11.15
CA VAL A 151 3.28 9.20 12.06
C VAL A 151 2.96 9.56 13.51
N ALA A 152 3.24 10.80 13.92
CA ALA A 152 2.91 11.31 15.25
C ALA A 152 1.39 11.33 15.56
N ASP A 153 0.56 11.38 14.53
CA ASP A 153 -0.90 11.50 14.63
C ASP A 153 -1.62 10.15 14.47
N LEU A 154 -0.89 9.05 14.24
CA LEU A 154 -1.46 7.72 14.01
C LEU A 154 -2.14 7.14 15.24
N HIS A 155 -1.59 7.39 16.44
CA HIS A 155 -2.09 6.73 17.64
C HIS A 155 -3.56 7.07 17.92
N GLY A 156 -4.42 6.05 17.89
CA GLY A 156 -5.86 6.20 18.11
C GLY A 156 -6.61 6.87 16.95
N LEU A 157 -5.97 7.06 15.80
CA LEU A 157 -6.65 7.50 14.58
C LEU A 157 -7.60 6.39 14.12
N ASN A 158 -8.88 6.72 14.01
CA ASN A 158 -9.92 5.78 13.59
C ASN A 158 -10.95 6.52 12.73
N THR A 159 -10.70 6.55 11.44
CA THR A 159 -11.58 7.18 10.47
C THR A 159 -12.31 6.13 9.64
N ASP A 160 -13.47 6.47 9.16
CA ASP A 160 -14.27 5.66 8.24
C ASP A 160 -14.41 6.34 6.88
N TYR A 161 -15.21 5.76 5.99
CA TYR A 161 -15.44 6.25 4.64
C TYR A 161 -15.93 7.71 4.58
N TYR A 162 -16.72 8.11 5.56
CA TYR A 162 -17.36 9.44 5.58
C TYR A 162 -16.68 10.43 6.54
N SER A 163 -15.69 9.96 7.30
CA SER A 163 -15.00 10.80 8.27
C SER A 163 -14.05 11.78 7.60
N GLN A 164 -14.25 13.06 7.86
CA GLN A 164 -13.21 14.06 7.62
C GLN A 164 -12.46 14.29 8.94
N ASP A 165 -11.20 13.89 9.00
CA ASP A 165 -10.34 14.12 10.15
C ASP A 165 -9.19 15.06 9.71
N PRO A 166 -8.91 16.14 10.45
CA PRO A 166 -7.85 17.08 10.10
C PRO A 166 -6.44 16.43 10.08
N ARG A 167 -6.29 15.25 10.69
CA ARG A 167 -5.05 14.46 10.65
C ARG A 167 -4.87 13.69 9.34
N THR A 168 -5.90 13.65 8.48
CA THR A 168 -5.87 12.93 7.20
C THR A 168 -6.18 13.87 6.02
N PRO A 169 -5.36 14.93 5.81
CA PRO A 169 -5.58 15.86 4.70
C PRO A 169 -5.45 15.14 3.35
N LEU A 170 -6.29 15.57 2.39
CA LEU A 170 -6.16 15.19 0.99
C LEU A 170 -4.93 15.90 0.39
N VAL A 171 -3.97 15.14 -0.13
CA VAL A 171 -2.74 15.68 -0.73
C VAL A 171 -2.68 15.50 -2.24
N GLN A 172 -3.44 14.56 -2.80
CA GLN A 172 -3.56 14.38 -4.24
C GLN A 172 -4.94 13.79 -4.56
N ASP A 173 -5.62 14.35 -5.56
CA ASP A 173 -6.96 13.94 -5.99
C ASP A 173 -6.98 13.50 -7.46
N GLY A 174 -7.97 12.69 -7.80
CA GLY A 174 -8.29 12.31 -9.18
C GLY A 174 -7.47 11.16 -9.75
N ALA A 175 -6.60 10.49 -8.99
CA ALA A 175 -5.79 9.41 -9.51
C ALA A 175 -5.80 8.15 -8.64
N ARG A 176 -5.98 6.99 -9.27
CA ARG A 176 -5.71 5.68 -8.70
C ARG A 176 -4.21 5.39 -8.80
N VAL A 177 -3.55 5.25 -7.66
CA VAL A 177 -2.12 4.96 -7.57
C VAL A 177 -1.88 3.45 -7.59
N TYR A 178 -0.96 2.99 -8.42
CA TYR A 178 -0.54 1.58 -8.52
C TYR A 178 0.86 1.33 -7.95
N ALA A 179 1.72 2.32 -8.05
CA ALA A 179 3.11 2.21 -7.58
C ALA A 179 3.58 3.58 -7.09
N GLY A 180 4.60 3.59 -6.26
CA GLY A 180 5.18 4.84 -5.78
C GLY A 180 6.51 4.64 -5.08
N VAL A 181 7.27 5.70 -5.05
CA VAL A 181 8.53 5.83 -4.33
C VAL A 181 8.55 7.15 -3.58
N ALA A 182 9.40 7.23 -2.57
CA ALA A 182 9.63 8.47 -1.84
C ALA A 182 11.11 8.87 -1.88
N ARG A 183 11.38 10.14 -2.04
CA ARG A 183 12.69 10.75 -1.82
C ARG A 183 12.56 11.92 -0.84
N ASP A 184 13.66 12.59 -0.51
CA ASP A 184 13.65 13.63 0.52
C ASP A 184 12.64 14.74 0.18
N GLY A 185 11.56 14.84 0.98
CA GLY A 185 10.50 15.83 0.84
C GLY A 185 9.53 15.64 -0.32
N GLU A 186 9.59 14.51 -1.04
CA GLU A 186 8.77 14.29 -2.24
C GLU A 186 8.28 12.84 -2.36
N TYR A 187 7.03 12.69 -2.78
CA TYR A 187 6.47 11.44 -3.28
C TYR A 187 6.42 11.47 -4.80
N ILE A 188 6.74 10.36 -5.43
CA ILE A 188 6.54 10.14 -6.87
C ILE A 188 5.64 8.92 -6.99
N VAL A 189 4.45 9.09 -7.53
CA VAL A 189 3.47 8.02 -7.70
C VAL A 189 3.18 7.78 -9.18
N GLY A 190 2.91 6.53 -9.52
CA GLY A 190 2.48 6.11 -10.84
C GLY A 190 1.01 5.73 -10.84
N ASP A 191 0.23 6.30 -11.75
CA ASP A 191 -1.22 6.18 -11.74
C ASP A 191 -1.79 5.28 -12.86
N ALA A 192 -3.10 5.03 -12.76
CA ALA A 192 -3.88 4.25 -13.71
C ALA A 192 -3.94 4.89 -15.10
N TYR A 193 -3.81 6.21 -15.20
CA TYR A 193 -3.83 6.94 -16.47
C TYR A 193 -2.49 6.90 -17.21
N GLY A 194 -1.43 6.42 -16.55
CA GLY A 194 -0.08 6.34 -17.12
C GLY A 194 0.78 7.56 -16.84
N TYR A 195 0.43 8.35 -15.85
CA TYR A 195 1.26 9.45 -15.37
C TYR A 195 2.14 9.03 -14.21
N LEU A 196 3.35 9.54 -14.20
CA LEU A 196 4.15 9.76 -13.01
C LEU A 196 3.77 11.14 -12.46
N ARG A 197 3.47 11.22 -11.17
CA ARG A 197 3.13 12.48 -10.50
C ARG A 197 4.04 12.66 -9.29
N ALA A 198 4.71 13.79 -9.21
CA ALA A 198 5.52 14.14 -8.06
C ALA A 198 4.86 15.28 -7.29
N PHE A 199 4.82 15.14 -5.98
CA PHE A 199 4.28 16.15 -5.09
C PHE A 199 5.00 16.13 -3.74
N GLY A 200 5.05 17.29 -3.10
CA GLY A 200 5.59 17.45 -1.76
C GLY A 200 4.70 16.83 -0.69
N GLU A 201 5.22 16.69 0.50
CA GLU A 201 4.53 16.06 1.66
C GLU A 201 3.22 16.77 2.04
N GLU A 202 3.07 18.06 1.69
CA GLU A 202 1.85 18.86 1.88
C GLU A 202 0.92 18.85 0.65
N GLY A 203 1.21 18.03 -0.36
CA GLY A 203 0.40 17.91 -1.57
C GLY A 203 0.71 18.95 -2.66
N THR A 204 1.74 19.77 -2.50
CA THR A 204 2.17 20.71 -3.55
C THR A 204 2.65 19.94 -4.76
N GLU A 205 1.99 20.10 -5.90
CA GLU A 205 2.38 19.45 -7.14
C GLU A 205 3.72 20.03 -7.63
N HIS A 206 4.68 19.13 -7.94
CA HIS A 206 6.00 19.52 -8.44
C HIS A 206 6.08 19.32 -9.94
N TRP A 207 5.77 18.10 -10.41
CA TRP A 207 5.79 17.76 -11.84
C TRP A 207 4.92 16.55 -12.12
N GLN A 208 4.60 16.37 -13.39
CA GLN A 208 3.99 15.17 -13.91
C GLN A 208 4.62 14.78 -15.25
N HIS A 209 4.66 13.48 -15.52
CA HIS A 209 5.20 12.94 -16.76
C HIS A 209 4.37 11.76 -17.26
N TYR A 210 4.02 11.76 -18.55
CA TYR A 210 3.16 10.74 -19.14
C TYR A 210 3.96 9.64 -19.81
N LEU A 211 3.77 8.38 -19.41
CA LEU A 211 4.43 7.21 -19.96
C LEU A 211 3.53 6.38 -20.90
N GLY A 212 2.28 6.76 -21.08
CA GLY A 212 1.40 6.18 -22.10
C GLY A 212 0.53 5.01 -21.66
N SER A 213 0.78 4.39 -20.51
CA SER A 213 -0.02 3.27 -19.98
C SER A 213 0.09 3.21 -18.46
N THR A 214 -0.90 2.62 -17.80
CA THR A 214 -0.92 2.38 -16.36
C THR A 214 0.45 1.95 -15.83
N ILE A 215 0.93 2.63 -14.80
CA ILE A 215 2.21 2.33 -14.16
C ILE A 215 2.02 1.13 -13.23
N SER A 216 2.82 0.08 -13.42
CA SER A 216 2.67 -1.18 -12.68
C SER A 216 3.65 -1.35 -11.53
N ALA A 217 4.85 -0.78 -11.67
CA ALA A 217 5.90 -0.86 -10.66
C ALA A 217 6.86 0.31 -10.77
N MET A 218 7.46 0.69 -9.67
CA MET A 218 8.47 1.74 -9.61
C MET A 218 9.52 1.41 -8.56
N ASP A 219 10.74 1.86 -8.81
CA ASP A 219 11.83 1.85 -7.84
C ASP A 219 12.73 3.05 -8.05
N ILE A 220 13.47 3.45 -7.01
CA ILE A 220 14.35 4.61 -7.04
C ILE A 220 15.74 4.24 -6.52
N SER A 221 16.77 4.79 -7.16
CA SER A 221 18.15 4.60 -6.70
C SER A 221 18.35 5.15 -5.28
N ALA A 222 19.34 4.60 -4.58
CA ALA A 222 19.62 4.98 -3.19
C ALA A 222 19.96 6.47 -3.01
N ASP A 223 20.51 7.12 -4.03
CA ASP A 223 20.79 8.56 -4.07
C ASP A 223 19.56 9.40 -4.45
N GLY A 224 18.43 8.78 -4.80
CA GLY A 224 17.20 9.46 -5.18
C GLY A 224 17.24 10.13 -6.57
N GLN A 225 18.23 9.84 -7.41
CA GLN A 225 18.44 10.56 -8.68
C GLN A 225 17.94 9.79 -9.90
N THR A 226 17.80 8.47 -9.81
CA THR A 226 17.35 7.63 -10.91
C THR A 226 16.07 6.89 -10.53
N LEU A 227 15.01 7.14 -11.28
CA LEU A 227 13.74 6.45 -11.17
C LEU A 227 13.63 5.39 -12.27
N VAL A 228 13.20 4.19 -11.89
CA VAL A 228 12.78 3.16 -12.85
C VAL A 228 11.28 2.98 -12.72
N ALA A 229 10.55 3.01 -13.82
CA ALA A 229 9.12 2.79 -13.87
C ALA A 229 8.77 1.77 -14.96
N ALA A 230 7.90 0.82 -14.60
CA ALA A 230 7.33 -0.15 -15.54
C ALA A 230 5.86 0.15 -15.77
N SER A 231 5.36 -0.10 -16.96
CA SER A 231 3.96 0.09 -17.32
C SER A 231 3.31 -1.22 -17.79
N HIS A 232 1.97 -1.28 -17.75
CA HIS A 232 1.21 -2.42 -18.27
C HIS A 232 1.37 -2.63 -19.78
N ALA A 233 1.87 -1.64 -20.52
CA ALA A 233 2.26 -1.83 -21.92
C ALA A 233 3.58 -2.61 -22.12
N GLY A 234 4.22 -3.06 -21.03
CA GLY A 234 5.49 -3.79 -21.07
C GLY A 234 6.70 -2.90 -21.30
N VAL A 235 6.58 -1.60 -21.08
CA VAL A 235 7.69 -0.63 -21.23
C VAL A 235 8.33 -0.39 -19.87
N ILE A 236 9.66 -0.41 -19.84
CA ILE A 236 10.46 0.01 -18.68
C ILE A 236 11.15 1.31 -19.04
N SER A 237 10.95 2.33 -18.22
CA SER A 237 11.54 3.66 -18.37
C SER A 237 12.55 3.92 -17.25
N VAL A 238 13.70 4.46 -17.62
CA VAL A 238 14.75 4.91 -16.69
C VAL A 238 14.84 6.43 -16.78
N ILE A 239 14.59 7.13 -15.70
CA ILE A 239 14.41 8.57 -15.68
C ILE A 239 15.43 9.20 -14.72
N ALA A 240 16.23 10.14 -15.23
CA ALA A 240 17.12 10.97 -14.41
C ALA A 240 16.31 12.14 -13.85
N LEU A 241 16.10 12.16 -12.52
CA LEU A 241 15.20 13.11 -11.87
C LEU A 241 15.77 14.53 -11.82
N ASP A 242 17.05 14.71 -11.57
CA ASP A 242 17.67 16.05 -11.39
C ASP A 242 18.44 16.50 -12.64
N SER A 243 17.89 16.20 -13.83
CA SER A 243 18.56 16.47 -15.11
C SER A 243 18.51 17.94 -15.57
N GLY A 244 17.87 18.85 -14.81
CA GLY A 244 17.68 20.27 -15.19
C GLY A 244 16.72 20.46 -16.35
N ARG A 245 15.94 19.45 -16.71
CA ARG A 245 14.88 19.53 -17.74
C ARG A 245 13.61 20.09 -17.13
N PRO A 246 12.76 20.77 -17.94
CA PRO A 246 11.45 21.20 -17.45
C PRO A 246 10.65 20.00 -16.95
N GLU A 247 10.18 20.06 -15.74
CA GLU A 247 9.50 18.99 -15.01
C GLU A 247 8.12 18.63 -15.58
N TRP A 248 7.58 19.44 -16.50
CA TRP A 248 6.23 19.33 -17.05
C TRP A 248 6.16 18.96 -18.54
N GLN A 249 7.19 18.39 -19.12
CA GLN A 249 7.14 17.97 -20.54
C GLN A 249 6.21 16.76 -20.72
N ILE A 250 4.93 17.05 -20.95
CA ILE A 250 3.94 16.04 -21.31
C ILE A 250 4.03 15.80 -22.83
N GLY A 251 4.30 14.54 -23.20
CA GLY A 251 4.05 14.05 -24.57
C GLY A 251 4.93 14.60 -25.68
N THR A 252 6.11 15.12 -25.40
CA THR A 252 7.03 15.58 -26.45
C THR A 252 7.94 14.52 -27.04
N GLY A 253 7.88 13.28 -26.56
CA GLY A 253 8.73 12.18 -27.03
C GLY A 253 10.23 12.36 -26.78
N ALA A 254 10.64 13.43 -26.14
CA ALA A 254 12.03 13.78 -25.88
C ALA A 254 12.43 13.43 -24.43
N VAL A 255 12.06 12.26 -23.97
CA VAL A 255 12.62 11.72 -22.73
C VAL A 255 13.89 11.02 -23.13
N SER A 256 15.05 11.50 -22.71
CA SER A 256 16.27 10.70 -22.77
C SER A 256 16.26 9.77 -21.57
N TYR A 257 16.15 8.52 -21.85
CA TYR A 257 16.31 7.42 -20.94
C TYR A 257 17.78 7.17 -20.68
#